data_caabf6e22fc3a7a967d6f539bdcf39f2
#
_entry.id   caabf6e22fc3a7a967d6f539bdcf39f2
#
_cell.length_a   1.000
_cell.length_b   1.000
_cell.length_c   1.000
_cell.angle_alpha   90.00
_cell.angle_beta   90.00
_cell.angle_gamma   90.00
#
_symmetry.space_group_name_H-M   'P 1'
#
loop_
_entity.id
_entity.type
_entity.pdbx_description
1 polymer ?
#
loop_
_entity_poly.entity_id
_entity_poly.type
_entity_poly.pdbx_seq_one_letter_code
_entity_poly.pdbx_strand_id
1 'polypeptide(L)'
;MKVKIYSFGSQDAKTVLLLPGTCCHWKSNFGHVIPLLMQDYHVLCVSYDGFDETERTEFPTMLEETEKIEKYIREHCGGRIHGAYGCSLGGSFVGLLTARQNIHMDVGILGSSDLDQSSPLAAKLQTSMLIPLLYPLIRDGQFKSRFLQRRMEKWRAE
;
A
#
# COMPACT_ATOMS: atom_id res chain seq x y z
N MET A 1 -8.34 3.69 17.00
CA MET A 1 -8.14 2.45 16.22
C MET A 1 -6.65 2.37 15.90
N LYS A 2 -6.08 1.17 15.88
CA LYS A 2 -4.64 0.96 15.61
C LYS A 2 -4.49 0.41 14.21
N VAL A 3 -3.51 0.90 13.44
CA VAL A 3 -3.08 0.27 12.19
C VAL A 3 -2.33 -1.02 12.54
N LYS A 4 -2.47 -2.04 11.71
CA LYS A 4 -1.70 -3.27 11.84
C LYS A 4 -0.39 -3.14 11.09
N ILE A 5 0.71 -3.31 11.81
CA ILE A 5 2.06 -3.22 11.25
C ILE A 5 2.84 -4.47 11.66
N TYR A 6 3.37 -5.14 10.66
CA TYR A 6 4.26 -6.29 10.83
C TYR A 6 5.70 -5.82 10.87
N SER A 7 6.46 -6.33 11.83
CA SER A 7 7.85 -5.92 12.10
C SER A 7 8.80 -7.08 11.88
N PHE A 8 9.93 -6.82 11.20
CA PHE A 8 10.96 -7.79 10.87
C PHE A 8 12.35 -7.18 11.05
N GLY A 9 13.34 -8.00 11.37
CA GLY A 9 14.73 -7.56 11.58
C GLY A 9 14.97 -6.95 12.95
N SER A 10 16.17 -6.40 13.15
CA SER A 10 16.57 -5.81 14.42
C SER A 10 15.94 -4.44 14.63
N GLN A 11 15.36 -4.20 15.80
CA GLN A 11 14.81 -2.90 16.17
C GLN A 11 15.90 -1.80 16.35
N ASP A 12 17.14 -2.21 16.52
CA ASP A 12 18.29 -1.28 16.63
C ASP A 12 18.78 -0.78 15.26
N ALA A 13 18.33 -1.43 14.18
CA ALA A 13 18.70 -1.04 12.82
C ALA A 13 17.85 0.14 12.34
N LYS A 14 18.29 0.78 11.25
CA LYS A 14 17.52 1.84 10.59
C LYS A 14 16.17 1.33 10.12
N THR A 15 15.10 2.02 10.50
CA THR A 15 13.74 1.60 10.17
C THR A 15 13.35 1.99 8.75
N VAL A 16 12.83 1.02 8.00
CA VAL A 16 12.20 1.23 6.69
C VAL A 16 10.74 0.79 6.71
N LEU A 17 9.88 1.57 6.08
CA LEU A 17 8.43 1.36 6.01
C LEU A 17 8.03 0.88 4.61
N LEU A 18 7.32 -0.24 4.52
CA LEU A 18 6.79 -0.78 3.27
C LEU A 18 5.26 -0.66 3.25
N LEU A 19 4.76 -0.06 2.19
CA LEU A 19 3.35 0.31 2.01
C LEU A 19 2.82 -0.40 0.75
N PRO A 20 1.94 -1.42 0.90
CA PRO A 20 1.48 -2.22 -0.23
C PRO A 20 0.52 -1.47 -1.15
N GLY A 21 0.27 -2.07 -2.31
CA GLY A 21 -0.68 -1.57 -3.31
C GLY A 21 -2.13 -1.89 -2.95
N THR A 22 -3.04 -1.42 -3.80
CA THR A 22 -4.48 -1.62 -3.65
C THR A 22 -4.83 -3.11 -3.63
N CYS A 23 -5.63 -3.52 -2.66
CA CYS A 23 -6.08 -4.91 -2.48
C CYS A 23 -4.92 -5.93 -2.37
N CYS A 24 -3.72 -5.47 -1.98
CA CYS A 24 -2.57 -6.33 -1.81
C CYS A 24 -2.26 -6.52 -0.33
N HIS A 25 -2.15 -7.79 0.07
CA HIS A 25 -1.55 -8.11 1.36
C HIS A 25 -0.04 -7.92 1.31
N TRP A 26 0.59 -7.49 2.42
CA TRP A 26 2.03 -7.22 2.46
C TRP A 26 2.89 -8.42 2.02
N LYS A 27 2.46 -9.67 2.30
CA LYS A 27 3.17 -10.89 1.86
C LYS A 27 3.27 -11.00 0.35
N SER A 28 2.18 -10.73 -0.35
CA SER A 28 2.16 -10.81 -1.82
C SER A 28 2.99 -9.70 -2.45
N ASN A 29 3.02 -8.50 -1.86
CA ASN A 29 3.82 -7.40 -2.37
C ASN A 29 5.32 -7.52 -2.00
N PHE A 30 5.62 -7.82 -0.74
CA PHE A 30 6.97 -7.65 -0.20
C PHE A 30 7.59 -8.91 0.41
N GLY A 31 6.84 -10.02 0.48
CA GLY A 31 7.33 -11.25 1.11
C GLY A 31 8.66 -11.76 0.55
N HIS A 32 8.95 -11.49 -0.71
CA HIS A 32 10.18 -11.90 -1.38
C HIS A 32 11.38 -10.98 -1.06
N VAL A 33 11.16 -9.70 -0.71
CA VAL A 33 12.25 -8.76 -0.41
C VAL A 33 12.51 -8.59 1.09
N ILE A 34 11.54 -8.88 1.95
CA ILE A 34 11.69 -8.76 3.41
C ILE A 34 12.90 -9.55 3.94
N PRO A 35 13.15 -10.82 3.56
CA PRO A 35 14.29 -11.59 4.04
C PRO A 35 15.65 -10.97 3.68
N LEU A 36 15.71 -10.16 2.63
CA LEU A 36 16.91 -9.43 2.23
C LEU A 36 17.05 -8.14 3.04
N LEU A 37 15.97 -7.35 3.11
CA LEU A 37 15.99 -6.06 3.81
C LEU A 37 16.21 -6.21 5.32
N MET A 38 15.65 -7.24 5.95
CA MET A 38 15.76 -7.45 7.39
C MET A 38 17.16 -7.80 7.89
N GLN A 39 18.11 -8.04 6.98
CA GLN A 39 19.53 -8.26 7.33
C GLN A 39 20.18 -6.95 7.81
N ASP A 40 19.80 -5.81 7.19
CA ASP A 40 20.42 -4.51 7.44
C ASP A 40 19.45 -3.48 8.04
N TYR A 41 18.13 -3.75 7.96
CA TYR A 41 17.09 -2.81 8.36
C TYR A 41 16.08 -3.42 9.32
N HIS A 42 15.50 -2.56 10.15
CA HIS A 42 14.24 -2.84 10.82
C HIS A 42 13.10 -2.56 9.83
N VAL A 43 12.43 -3.60 9.36
CA VAL A 43 11.41 -3.50 8.30
C VAL A 43 10.03 -3.49 8.93
N LEU A 44 9.28 -2.44 8.67
CA LEU A 44 7.87 -2.30 9.03
C LEU A 44 7.00 -2.45 7.77
N CYS A 45 6.07 -3.40 7.78
CA CYS A 45 5.11 -3.59 6.70
C CYS A 45 3.71 -3.21 7.18
N VAL A 46 3.11 -2.23 6.53
CA VAL A 46 1.74 -1.83 6.81
C VAL A 46 0.76 -2.84 6.26
N SER A 47 -0.25 -3.17 7.05
CA SER A 47 -1.45 -3.87 6.59
C SER A 47 -2.63 -2.94 6.84
N TYR A 48 -3.19 -2.39 5.76
CA TYR A 48 -4.30 -1.43 5.87
C TYR A 48 -5.56 -2.10 6.39
N ASP A 49 -6.39 -1.33 7.08
CA ASP A 49 -7.74 -1.76 7.40
C ASP A 49 -8.49 -2.19 6.12
N GLY A 50 -9.20 -3.30 6.19
CA GLY A 50 -9.91 -3.88 5.05
C GLY A 50 -9.05 -4.73 4.11
N PHE A 51 -7.71 -4.74 4.26
CA PHE A 51 -6.80 -5.50 3.40
C PHE A 51 -6.05 -6.61 4.14
N ASP A 52 -6.22 -6.71 5.45
CA ASP A 52 -5.63 -7.78 6.26
C ASP A 52 -6.53 -9.02 6.26
N GLU A 53 -5.97 -10.18 5.92
CA GLU A 53 -6.71 -11.44 5.84
C GLU A 53 -7.16 -11.99 7.21
N THR A 54 -6.55 -11.49 8.29
CA THR A 54 -6.79 -11.98 9.65
C THR A 54 -7.79 -11.14 10.44
N GLU A 55 -8.20 -10.00 9.91
CA GLU A 55 -9.12 -9.07 10.56
C GLU A 55 -10.23 -8.63 9.60
N ARG A 56 -11.44 -8.56 10.12
CA ARG A 56 -12.60 -8.02 9.38
C ARG A 56 -12.75 -6.54 9.72
N THR A 57 -11.98 -5.71 9.05
CA THR A 57 -12.04 -4.26 9.12
C THR A 57 -12.45 -3.68 7.78
N GLU A 58 -12.82 -2.41 7.74
CA GLU A 58 -13.11 -1.68 6.50
C GLU A 58 -12.07 -0.58 6.33
N PHE A 59 -11.61 -0.38 5.10
CA PHE A 59 -10.70 0.70 4.78
C PHE A 59 -11.42 2.05 5.01
N PRO A 60 -10.90 2.89 5.92
CA PRO A 60 -11.57 4.15 6.23
C PRO A 60 -11.35 5.17 5.10
N THR A 61 -10.56 6.17 5.34
CA THR A 61 -10.06 7.10 4.34
C THR A 61 -8.52 7.03 4.33
N MET A 62 -7.90 7.46 3.23
CA MET A 62 -6.44 7.55 3.18
C MET A 62 -5.88 8.44 4.29
N LEU A 63 -6.60 9.52 4.62
CA LEU A 63 -6.17 10.44 5.67
C LEU A 63 -6.15 9.78 7.04
N GLU A 64 -7.24 9.12 7.42
CA GLU A 64 -7.35 8.42 8.71
C GLU A 64 -6.35 7.28 8.82
N GLU A 65 -6.12 6.54 7.73
CA GLU A 65 -5.12 5.47 7.72
C GLU A 65 -3.69 6.04 7.83
N THR A 66 -3.41 7.17 7.17
CA THR A 66 -2.14 7.89 7.32
C THR A 66 -1.92 8.34 8.77
N GLU A 67 -2.94 8.87 9.43
CA GLU A 67 -2.85 9.30 10.82
C GLU A 67 -2.54 8.15 11.80
N LYS A 68 -3.08 6.96 11.54
CA LYS A 68 -2.75 5.76 12.31
C LYS A 68 -1.30 5.35 12.10
N ILE A 69 -0.80 5.40 10.86
CA ILE A 69 0.60 5.10 10.52
C ILE A 69 1.54 6.11 11.22
N GLU A 70 1.26 7.40 11.09
CA GLU A 70 2.02 8.46 11.75
C GLU A 70 2.06 8.28 13.27
N LYS A 71 0.91 7.95 13.87
CA LYS A 71 0.82 7.67 15.30
C LYS A 71 1.70 6.49 15.70
N TYR A 72 1.64 5.39 14.95
CA TYR A 72 2.48 4.22 15.21
C TYR A 72 3.97 4.58 15.14
N ILE A 73 4.39 5.32 14.13
CA ILE A 73 5.80 5.74 13.96
C ILE A 73 6.25 6.65 15.10
N ARG A 74 5.39 7.55 15.57
CA ARG A 74 5.69 8.39 16.74
C ARG A 74 5.85 7.57 18.02
N GLU A 75 4.98 6.59 18.24
CA GLU A 75 4.96 5.79 19.47
C GLU A 75 6.07 4.73 19.51
N HIS A 76 6.47 4.17 18.36
CA HIS A 76 7.39 3.02 18.32
C HIS A 76 8.74 3.32 17.68
N CYS A 77 8.85 4.42 16.90
CA CYS A 77 10.07 4.80 16.19
C CYS A 77 10.55 6.22 16.54
N GLY A 78 10.03 6.82 17.61
CA GLY A 78 10.40 8.18 18.01
C GLY A 78 10.04 9.25 16.97
N GLY A 79 9.06 8.99 16.11
CA GLY A 79 8.62 9.92 15.06
C GLY A 79 9.53 9.99 13.84
N ARG A 80 10.51 9.06 13.71
CA ARG A 80 11.50 9.07 12.62
C ARG A 80 11.68 7.67 12.02
N ILE A 81 11.76 7.63 10.68
CA ILE A 81 12.15 6.45 9.91
C ILE A 81 13.22 6.83 8.90
N HIS A 82 14.07 5.86 8.52
CA HIS A 82 15.09 6.07 7.51
C HIS A 82 14.48 6.19 6.11
N GLY A 83 13.53 5.32 5.78
CA GLY A 83 12.91 5.36 4.46
C GLY A 83 11.51 4.77 4.42
N ALA A 84 10.77 5.13 3.39
CA ALA A 84 9.52 4.48 3.05
C ALA A 84 9.49 4.15 1.55
N TYR A 85 9.02 2.96 1.23
CA TYR A 85 8.68 2.56 -0.13
C TYR A 85 7.20 2.24 -0.22
N GLY A 86 6.53 2.82 -1.19
CA GLY A 86 5.12 2.56 -1.45
C GLY A 86 4.89 2.09 -2.88
N CYS A 87 4.19 0.97 -3.04
CA CYS A 87 3.78 0.44 -4.34
C CYS A 87 2.36 0.92 -4.67
N SER A 88 2.15 1.55 -5.84
CA SER A 88 0.83 2.02 -6.28
C SER A 88 0.14 2.85 -5.18
N LEU A 89 -0.99 2.41 -4.60
CA LEU A 89 -1.65 3.06 -3.45
C LEU A 89 -0.66 3.40 -2.34
N GLY A 90 0.28 2.50 -2.03
CA GLY A 90 1.31 2.73 -1.04
C GLY A 90 2.18 3.94 -1.33
N GLY A 91 2.47 4.21 -2.59
CA GLY A 91 3.20 5.42 -2.98
C GLY A 91 2.40 6.70 -2.74
N SER A 92 1.08 6.67 -2.91
CA SER A 92 0.22 7.80 -2.54
C SER A 92 0.27 8.06 -1.03
N PHE A 93 0.37 7.01 -0.20
CA PHE A 93 0.62 7.16 1.24
C PHE A 93 2.00 7.78 1.53
N VAL A 94 3.07 7.36 0.83
CA VAL A 94 4.40 7.99 0.97
C VAL A 94 4.31 9.49 0.65
N GLY A 95 3.65 9.84 -0.44
CA GLY A 95 3.41 11.25 -0.81
C GLY A 95 2.66 12.02 0.26
N LEU A 96 1.61 11.43 0.82
CA LEU A 96 0.79 12.05 1.87
C LEU A 96 1.57 12.21 3.18
N LEU A 97 2.33 11.19 3.61
CA LEU A 97 3.24 11.28 4.77
C LEU A 97 4.27 12.41 4.59
N THR A 98 4.84 12.53 3.39
CA THR A 98 5.79 13.60 3.05
C THR A 98 5.15 14.98 3.10
N ALA A 99 3.95 15.14 2.54
CA ALA A 99 3.24 16.40 2.52
C ALA A 99 2.79 16.87 3.91
N ARG A 100 2.40 15.93 4.78
CA ARG A 100 1.92 16.24 6.14
C ARG A 100 3.04 16.56 7.12
N GLN A 101 4.25 16.06 6.92
CA GLN A 101 5.43 16.32 7.76
C GLN A 101 5.26 16.04 9.28
N ASN A 102 4.31 15.17 9.64
CA ASN A 102 4.04 14.79 11.04
C ASN A 102 5.05 13.77 11.59
N ILE A 103 5.86 13.19 10.72
CA ILE A 103 6.98 12.30 11.00
C ILE A 103 8.17 12.71 10.14
N HIS A 104 9.38 12.36 10.59
CA HIS A 104 10.58 12.56 9.77
C HIS A 104 10.90 11.30 8.97
N MET A 105 11.19 11.48 7.69
CA MET A 105 11.57 10.42 6.77
C MET A 105 12.75 10.90 5.93
N ASP A 106 13.88 10.17 5.97
CA ASP A 106 15.08 10.59 5.24
C ASP A 106 14.90 10.39 3.72
N VAL A 107 14.21 9.30 3.30
CA VAL A 107 13.98 8.96 1.88
C VAL A 107 12.56 8.43 1.68
N GLY A 108 11.84 8.98 0.71
CA GLY A 108 10.55 8.47 0.24
C GLY A 108 10.65 7.97 -1.21
N ILE A 109 10.22 6.74 -1.47
CA ILE A 109 10.24 6.14 -2.81
C ILE A 109 8.79 5.81 -3.21
N LEU A 110 8.35 6.39 -4.32
CA LEU A 110 7.03 6.20 -4.89
C LEU A 110 7.13 5.22 -6.08
N GLY A 111 6.61 4.02 -5.90
CA GLY A 111 6.61 2.97 -6.92
C GLY A 111 5.28 2.93 -7.66
N SER A 112 5.27 3.36 -8.95
CA SER A 112 4.09 3.32 -9.82
C SER A 112 2.85 4.00 -9.21
N SER A 113 3.06 5.16 -8.61
CA SER A 113 2.02 5.92 -7.90
C SER A 113 1.65 7.17 -8.66
N ASP A 114 0.39 7.53 -8.56
CA ASP A 114 -0.13 8.81 -8.99
C ASP A 114 -0.54 9.62 -7.76
N LEU A 115 -0.11 10.88 -7.70
CA LEU A 115 -0.49 11.81 -6.64
C LEU A 115 -1.68 12.68 -7.04
N ASP A 116 -2.14 12.57 -8.28
CA ASP A 116 -3.30 13.30 -8.76
C ASP A 116 -4.57 12.85 -8.02
N GLN A 117 -5.27 13.82 -7.49
CA GLN A 117 -6.55 13.59 -6.81
C GLN A 117 -7.69 14.09 -7.69
N SER A 118 -8.59 13.19 -8.04
CA SER A 118 -9.86 13.57 -8.64
C SER A 118 -10.73 14.34 -7.64
N SER A 119 -11.47 15.34 -8.11
CA SER A 119 -12.45 15.98 -7.26
C SER A 119 -13.47 14.95 -6.75
N PRO A 120 -14.04 15.12 -5.54
CA PRO A 120 -14.99 14.15 -4.97
C PRO A 120 -16.17 13.83 -5.90
N LEU A 121 -16.62 14.82 -6.68
CA LEU A 121 -17.71 14.64 -7.64
C LEU A 121 -17.26 13.79 -8.85
N ALA A 122 -16.06 14.05 -9.39
CA ALA A 122 -15.50 13.27 -10.47
C ALA A 122 -15.21 11.83 -10.04
N ALA A 123 -14.64 11.63 -8.86
CA ALA A 123 -14.39 10.31 -8.29
C ALA A 123 -15.69 9.53 -8.11
N LYS A 124 -16.74 10.16 -7.56
CA LYS A 124 -18.07 9.53 -7.40
C LYS A 124 -18.68 9.14 -8.74
N LEU A 125 -18.59 10.01 -9.75
CA LEU A 125 -19.13 9.73 -11.09
C LEU A 125 -18.35 8.58 -11.76
N GLN A 126 -17.03 8.62 -11.74
CA GLN A 126 -16.18 7.56 -12.28
C GLN A 126 -16.45 6.22 -11.59
N THR A 127 -16.51 6.20 -10.26
CA THR A 127 -16.77 4.98 -9.49
C THR A 127 -18.15 4.42 -9.81
N SER A 128 -19.21 5.24 -9.86
CA SER A 128 -20.57 4.78 -10.15
C SER A 128 -20.75 4.25 -11.57
N MET A 129 -19.91 4.68 -12.53
CA MET A 129 -19.95 4.18 -13.91
C MET A 129 -19.04 2.96 -14.11
N LEU A 130 -17.84 2.99 -13.55
CA LEU A 130 -16.82 1.95 -13.80
C LEU A 130 -17.00 0.72 -12.94
N ILE A 131 -17.36 0.88 -11.67
CA ILE A 131 -17.48 -0.27 -10.75
C ILE A 131 -18.54 -1.29 -11.21
N PRO A 132 -19.77 -0.91 -11.56
CA PRO A 132 -20.75 -1.87 -12.06
C PRO A 132 -20.31 -2.61 -13.33
N LEU A 133 -19.47 -1.96 -14.16
CA LEU A 133 -18.96 -2.54 -15.39
C LEU A 133 -17.77 -3.47 -15.15
N LEU A 134 -16.84 -3.08 -14.27
CA LEU A 134 -15.59 -3.79 -14.03
C LEU A 134 -15.69 -4.84 -12.92
N TYR A 135 -16.50 -4.62 -11.91
CA TYR A 135 -16.63 -5.51 -10.76
C TYR A 135 -16.99 -6.96 -11.12
N PRO A 136 -17.98 -7.22 -12.01
CA PRO A 136 -18.27 -8.60 -12.43
C PRO A 136 -17.08 -9.26 -13.13
N LEU A 137 -16.30 -8.48 -13.91
CA LEU A 137 -15.11 -8.99 -14.61
C LEU A 137 -13.98 -9.36 -13.64
N ILE A 138 -13.82 -8.59 -12.58
CA ILE A 138 -12.80 -8.83 -11.55
C ILE A 138 -13.23 -9.97 -10.63
N ARG A 139 -14.48 -9.96 -10.15
CA ARG A 139 -15.03 -10.95 -9.23
C ARG A 139 -15.04 -12.36 -9.80
N ASP A 140 -15.50 -12.49 -11.04
CA ASP A 140 -15.73 -13.82 -11.64
C ASP A 140 -14.49 -14.37 -12.36
N GLY A 141 -13.38 -13.61 -12.40
CA GLY A 141 -12.11 -14.01 -13.03
C GLY A 141 -12.24 -14.31 -14.55
N GLN A 142 -13.42 -14.08 -15.10
CA GLN A 142 -13.73 -14.40 -16.48
C GLN A 142 -13.57 -13.18 -17.37
N PHE A 143 -12.34 -12.87 -17.74
CA PHE A 143 -12.12 -12.11 -18.96
C PHE A 143 -12.57 -12.94 -20.16
N LYS A 144 -13.84 -12.85 -20.55
CA LYS A 144 -14.40 -13.54 -21.73
C LYS A 144 -13.81 -13.07 -23.07
N SER A 145 -12.91 -12.10 -23.05
CA SER A 145 -12.24 -11.64 -24.27
C SER A 145 -11.03 -12.50 -24.57
N ARG A 146 -11.13 -13.38 -25.57
CA ARG A 146 -10.02 -14.19 -26.11
C ARG A 146 -8.79 -13.35 -26.48
N PHE A 147 -8.99 -12.08 -26.81
CA PHE A 147 -7.90 -11.15 -27.13
C PHE A 147 -7.07 -10.77 -25.90
N LEU A 148 -7.72 -10.48 -24.78
CA LEU A 148 -7.04 -10.17 -23.51
C LEU A 148 -6.38 -11.42 -22.90
N GLN A 149 -7.01 -12.59 -22.99
CA GLN A 149 -6.42 -13.84 -22.51
C GLN A 149 -5.10 -14.15 -23.26
N ARG A 150 -5.08 -14.05 -24.59
CA ARG A 150 -3.85 -14.26 -25.39
C ARG A 150 -2.75 -13.25 -25.05
N ARG A 151 -3.12 -12.01 -24.71
CA ARG A 151 -2.13 -10.98 -24.34
C ARG A 151 -1.55 -11.24 -22.95
N MET A 152 -2.36 -11.71 -22.01
CA MET A 152 -1.91 -12.08 -20.66
C MET A 152 -1.04 -13.36 -20.67
N GLU A 153 -1.35 -14.33 -21.51
CA GLU A 153 -0.53 -15.53 -21.70
C GLU A 153 0.85 -15.19 -22.26
N LYS A 154 0.92 -14.22 -23.18
CA LYS A 154 2.19 -13.75 -23.73
C LYS A 154 3.06 -13.05 -22.67
N TRP A 155 2.46 -12.27 -21.78
CA TRP A 155 3.16 -11.60 -20.68
C TRP A 155 3.65 -12.55 -19.57
N ARG A 156 3.04 -13.74 -19.45
CA ARG A 156 3.48 -14.77 -18.50
C ARG A 156 4.59 -15.64 -19.05
N ALA A 157 4.83 -15.61 -20.35
CA ALA A 157 5.84 -16.42 -21.03
C ALA A 157 7.17 -15.65 -21.27
N GLU A 158 7.18 -14.34 -21.02
CA GLU A 158 8.37 -13.47 -20.99
C GLU A 158 8.85 -13.25 -19.56
#